data_0576842d6fbc0ccd3bc45049e9e55e30
#
_entry.id   0576842d6fbc0ccd3bc45049e9e55e30
#
_cell.length_a   1.000
_cell.length_b   1.000
_cell.length_c   1.000
_cell.angle_alpha   90.00
_cell.angle_beta   90.00
_cell.angle_gamma   90.00
#
_symmetry.space_group_name_H-M   'P 1'
#
loop_
_entity.id
_entity.type
_entity.pdbx_description
1 polymer ?
#
loop_
_entity_poly.entity_id
_entity_poly.type
_entity_poly.pdbx_seq_one_letter_code
_entity_poly.pdbx_strand_id
1 'polypeptide(L)'
;MAAVATLVFCAPGYPGGAGDAQPLIDQFAKAAVAGAHWPEGSLAAVYDPSEQSGLSKLGGPDAVLAFVPFAFFVQHAAELHLTPLAQADVVGVGPQERWSLVAKAGAVNGPPLTAEYTILSVAGYAPEFIRHSALPTWALPPDVRIESTGQLLSALRRVAAGEHVVALLDQTQADALPTLPFAAELKVVGQSPPLPVAIIAIVDSRVPAARAKSLQAALLKMGHGGGGAGADTLSSLRLQGFVMPQIPRPAPAP
;
A
#
# COMPACT_ATOMS: atom_id res chain seq x y z
N MET A 1 24.60 15.55 -19.11
CA MET A 1 24.53 14.98 -17.75
C MET A 1 23.54 13.84 -17.83
N ALA A 2 23.86 12.63 -17.34
CA ALA A 2 22.88 11.56 -17.27
C ALA A 2 21.79 11.99 -16.24
N ALA A 3 20.51 11.79 -16.57
CA ALA A 3 19.42 12.02 -15.63
C ALA A 3 19.60 11.15 -14.39
N VAL A 4 19.37 11.70 -13.20
CA VAL A 4 19.46 10.95 -11.96
C VAL A 4 18.22 10.06 -11.85
N ALA A 5 18.43 8.75 -11.70
CA ALA A 5 17.33 7.81 -11.49
C ALA A 5 16.52 8.17 -10.23
N THR A 6 15.20 8.00 -10.27
CA THR A 6 14.31 8.41 -9.19
C THR A 6 13.52 7.23 -8.63
N LEU A 7 13.53 7.08 -7.30
CA LEU A 7 12.57 6.28 -6.53
C LEU A 7 11.37 7.16 -6.18
N VAL A 8 10.19 6.81 -6.65
CA VAL A 8 8.94 7.47 -6.26
C VAL A 8 8.29 6.68 -5.12
N PHE A 9 8.20 7.32 -3.96
CA PHE A 9 7.43 6.81 -2.82
C PHE A 9 6.05 7.44 -2.89
N CYS A 10 5.06 6.69 -3.39
CA CYS A 10 3.69 7.16 -3.54
C CYS A 10 2.77 6.42 -2.57
N ALA A 11 2.17 7.15 -1.61
CA ALA A 11 1.34 6.57 -0.54
C ALA A 11 -0.04 7.27 -0.43
N PRO A 12 -0.94 7.12 -1.43
CA PRO A 12 -2.26 7.74 -1.41
C PRO A 12 -3.09 7.24 -0.23
N GLY A 13 -3.81 8.18 0.41
CA GLY A 13 -4.72 7.87 1.51
C GLY A 13 -4.06 7.73 2.89
N TYR A 14 -2.74 7.69 2.97
CA TYR A 14 -2.02 7.64 4.24
C TYR A 14 -1.65 9.04 4.74
N PRO A 15 -1.70 9.28 6.08
CA PRO A 15 -1.35 10.57 6.64
C PRO A 15 0.16 10.81 6.50
N GLY A 16 0.53 12.05 6.24
CA GLY A 16 1.92 12.51 6.17
C GLY A 16 2.11 13.60 5.12
N GLY A 17 2.79 14.65 5.50
CA GLY A 17 3.18 15.72 4.58
C GLY A 17 4.45 15.37 3.83
N ALA A 18 4.59 15.85 2.59
CA ALA A 18 5.82 15.64 1.82
C ALA A 18 7.06 16.20 2.55
N GLY A 19 6.93 17.31 3.30
CA GLY A 19 8.03 17.91 4.05
C GLY A 19 8.59 17.01 5.15
N ASP A 20 7.72 16.28 5.85
CA ASP A 20 8.13 15.40 6.95
C ASP A 20 8.67 14.06 6.44
N ALA A 21 8.09 13.54 5.37
CA ALA A 21 8.47 12.26 4.79
C ALA A 21 9.76 12.34 3.94
N GLN A 22 9.98 13.43 3.22
CA GLN A 22 11.09 13.55 2.27
C GLN A 22 12.47 13.24 2.88
N PRO A 23 12.85 13.76 4.05
CA PRO A 23 14.15 13.44 4.65
C PRO A 23 14.33 11.95 4.93
N LEU A 24 13.26 11.25 5.32
CA LEU A 24 13.29 9.82 5.63
C LEU A 24 13.49 8.97 4.38
N ILE A 25 12.77 9.31 3.29
CA ILE A 25 12.92 8.57 2.04
C ILE A 25 14.24 8.87 1.33
N ASP A 26 14.81 10.07 1.50
CA ASP A 26 16.16 10.40 1.02
C ASP A 26 17.22 9.53 1.73
N GLN A 27 17.07 9.36 3.05
CA GLN A 27 17.94 8.46 3.82
C GLN A 27 17.77 7.00 3.38
N PHE A 28 16.53 6.57 3.13
CA PHE A 28 16.24 5.24 2.61
C PHE A 28 16.91 5.00 1.25
N ALA A 29 16.78 5.93 0.31
CA ALA A 29 17.41 5.82 -1.01
C ALA A 29 18.95 5.72 -0.90
N LYS A 30 19.57 6.55 -0.03
CA LYS A 30 21.03 6.48 0.23
C LYS A 30 21.43 5.12 0.79
N ALA A 31 20.70 4.59 1.77
CA ALA A 31 20.98 3.29 2.36
C ALA A 31 20.83 2.14 1.33
N ALA A 32 19.78 2.20 0.50
CA ALA A 32 19.54 1.23 -0.56
C ALA A 32 20.68 1.23 -1.61
N VAL A 33 21.10 2.42 -2.06
CA VAL A 33 22.22 2.61 -2.99
C VAL A 33 23.52 2.06 -2.41
N ALA A 34 23.84 2.39 -1.16
CA ALA A 34 25.04 1.90 -0.50
C ALA A 34 25.04 0.37 -0.36
N GLY A 35 23.92 -0.21 0.10
CA GLY A 35 23.78 -1.66 0.23
C GLY A 35 23.83 -2.41 -1.09
N ALA A 36 23.36 -1.80 -2.18
CA ALA A 36 23.39 -2.35 -3.54
C ALA A 36 24.74 -2.12 -4.25
N HIS A 37 25.69 -1.40 -3.64
CA HIS A 37 26.93 -0.97 -4.24
C HIS A 37 26.76 -0.18 -5.54
N TRP A 38 25.72 0.64 -5.60
CA TRP A 38 25.52 1.58 -6.71
C TRP A 38 26.33 2.86 -6.45
N PRO A 39 26.67 3.64 -7.48
CA PRO A 39 27.34 4.91 -7.30
C PRO A 39 26.55 5.85 -6.38
N GLU A 40 27.23 6.54 -5.46
CA GLU A 40 26.60 7.54 -4.62
C GLU A 40 25.92 8.62 -5.46
N GLY A 41 24.71 9.07 -5.05
CA GLY A 41 23.92 10.04 -5.79
C GLY A 41 23.28 9.52 -7.08
N SER A 42 23.39 8.21 -7.39
CA SER A 42 22.77 7.62 -8.58
C SER A 42 21.27 7.42 -8.50
N LEU A 43 20.69 7.52 -7.30
CA LEU A 43 19.25 7.40 -7.03
C LEU A 43 18.80 8.57 -6.15
N ALA A 44 17.90 9.39 -6.66
CA ALA A 44 17.13 10.36 -5.89
C ALA A 44 15.84 9.71 -5.40
N ALA A 45 15.17 10.33 -4.42
CA ALA A 45 13.87 9.89 -3.96
C ALA A 45 12.89 11.06 -3.94
N VAL A 46 11.61 10.77 -4.14
CA VAL A 46 10.53 11.75 -4.03
C VAL A 46 9.33 11.12 -3.36
N TYR A 47 8.75 11.82 -2.38
CA TYR A 47 7.48 11.44 -1.76
C TYR A 47 6.29 12.09 -2.44
N ASP A 48 5.21 11.35 -2.60
CA ASP A 48 3.93 11.86 -3.08
C ASP A 48 2.76 11.20 -2.34
N PRO A 49 1.92 11.97 -1.63
CA PRO A 49 0.73 11.46 -0.97
C PRO A 49 -0.50 11.38 -1.90
N SER A 50 -0.39 11.81 -3.16
CA SER A 50 -1.49 11.86 -4.12
C SER A 50 -1.34 10.78 -5.19
N GLU A 51 -2.39 10.03 -5.46
CA GLU A 51 -2.43 9.06 -6.55
C GLU A 51 -2.10 9.70 -7.91
N GLN A 52 -2.82 10.75 -8.27
CA GLN A 52 -2.68 11.40 -9.58
C GLN A 52 -1.29 11.98 -9.80
N SER A 53 -0.74 12.68 -8.80
CA SER A 53 0.60 13.25 -8.86
C SER A 53 1.67 12.16 -8.86
N GLY A 54 1.48 11.10 -8.06
CA GLY A 54 2.34 9.93 -8.02
C GLY A 54 2.40 9.19 -9.36
N LEU A 55 1.25 8.98 -10.01
CA LEU A 55 1.18 8.42 -11.36
C LEU A 55 1.95 9.28 -12.37
N SER A 56 1.75 10.59 -12.34
CA SER A 56 2.49 11.51 -13.22
C SER A 56 3.99 11.41 -13.03
N LYS A 57 4.47 11.29 -11.78
CA LYS A 57 5.89 11.12 -11.48
C LYS A 57 6.41 9.76 -11.93
N LEU A 58 5.66 8.68 -11.69
CA LEU A 58 6.03 7.32 -12.10
C LEU A 58 6.05 7.17 -13.63
N GLY A 59 5.19 7.86 -14.36
CA GLY A 59 5.21 7.94 -15.83
C GLY A 59 6.40 8.74 -16.39
N GLY A 60 7.07 9.55 -15.56
CA GLY A 60 8.24 10.34 -15.98
C GLY A 60 9.43 9.47 -16.37
N PRO A 61 10.32 9.97 -17.25
CA PRO A 61 11.44 9.19 -17.80
C PRO A 61 12.48 8.80 -16.76
N ASP A 62 12.61 9.55 -15.69
CA ASP A 62 13.62 9.35 -14.64
C ASP A 62 13.16 8.41 -13.52
N ALA A 63 11.84 8.13 -13.43
CA ALA A 63 11.30 7.20 -12.44
C ALA A 63 11.69 5.76 -12.81
N VAL A 64 12.51 5.14 -11.98
CA VAL A 64 12.99 3.77 -12.19
C VAL A 64 12.47 2.79 -11.14
N LEU A 65 12.08 3.30 -9.97
CA LEU A 65 11.56 2.53 -8.85
C LEU A 65 10.29 3.19 -8.29
N ALA A 66 9.34 2.34 -7.93
CA ALA A 66 8.14 2.70 -7.18
C ALA A 66 8.20 2.03 -5.79
N PHE A 67 7.90 2.77 -4.72
CA PHE A 67 7.56 2.19 -3.42
C PHE A 67 6.14 2.59 -3.10
N VAL A 68 5.21 1.64 -3.13
CA VAL A 68 3.77 1.90 -3.15
C VAL A 68 3.01 0.91 -2.28
N PRO A 69 1.86 1.30 -1.69
CA PRO A 69 0.92 0.37 -1.08
C PRO A 69 0.49 -0.71 -2.08
N PHE A 70 0.17 -1.90 -1.58
CA PHE A 70 -0.25 -3.00 -2.46
C PHE A 70 -1.52 -2.66 -3.25
N ALA A 71 -2.43 -1.88 -2.69
CA ALA A 71 -3.60 -1.37 -3.41
C ALA A 71 -3.23 -0.57 -4.66
N PHE A 72 -2.26 0.34 -4.55
CA PHE A 72 -1.73 1.09 -5.69
C PHE A 72 -1.06 0.18 -6.71
N PHE A 73 -0.27 -0.78 -6.24
CA PHE A 73 0.38 -1.75 -7.13
C PHE A 73 -0.64 -2.53 -7.95
N VAL A 74 -1.68 -3.09 -7.33
CA VAL A 74 -2.73 -3.84 -8.05
C VAL A 74 -3.45 -2.96 -9.07
N GLN A 75 -3.77 -1.72 -8.71
CA GLN A 75 -4.49 -0.79 -9.58
C GLN A 75 -3.70 -0.40 -10.82
N HIS A 76 -2.40 -0.14 -10.68
CA HIS A 76 -1.59 0.53 -11.70
C HIS A 76 -0.41 -0.30 -12.24
N ALA A 77 -0.21 -1.55 -11.77
CA ALA A 77 0.95 -2.35 -12.18
C ALA A 77 0.99 -2.61 -13.69
N ALA A 78 -0.16 -2.82 -14.31
CA ALA A 78 -0.25 -3.07 -15.76
C ALA A 78 0.08 -1.81 -16.56
N GLU A 79 -0.46 -0.66 -16.18
CA GLU A 79 -0.25 0.63 -16.86
C GLU A 79 1.21 1.09 -16.78
N LEU A 80 1.81 0.97 -15.59
CA LEU A 80 3.18 1.41 -15.31
C LEU A 80 4.23 0.31 -15.55
N HIS A 81 3.82 -0.87 -16.03
CA HIS A 81 4.68 -2.04 -16.22
C HIS A 81 5.53 -2.35 -14.97
N LEU A 82 4.90 -2.32 -13.77
CA LEU A 82 5.59 -2.53 -12.51
C LEU A 82 6.00 -4.00 -12.34
N THR A 83 7.29 -4.22 -12.13
CA THR A 83 7.83 -5.54 -11.77
C THR A 83 8.21 -5.55 -10.30
N PRO A 84 7.55 -6.39 -9.44
CA PRO A 84 7.82 -6.40 -8.01
C PRO A 84 9.24 -6.85 -7.71
N LEU A 85 9.94 -6.10 -6.86
CA LEU A 85 11.33 -6.34 -6.46
C LEU A 85 11.44 -6.83 -5.03
N ALA A 86 10.74 -6.18 -4.10
CA ALA A 86 10.70 -6.53 -2.69
C ALA A 86 9.35 -6.14 -2.08
N GLN A 87 8.97 -6.81 -1.01
CA GLN A 87 7.78 -6.56 -0.23
C GLN A 87 8.18 -6.03 1.14
N ALA A 88 7.54 -4.95 1.59
CA ALA A 88 7.81 -4.35 2.89
C ALA A 88 7.33 -5.25 4.03
N ASP A 89 8.14 -5.34 5.08
CA ASP A 89 7.79 -5.93 6.38
C ASP A 89 7.58 -4.79 7.38
N VAL A 90 6.34 -4.58 7.81
CA VAL A 90 5.89 -3.40 8.58
C VAL A 90 5.83 -3.72 10.06
N VAL A 91 6.36 -2.83 10.89
CA VAL A 91 6.33 -2.99 12.36
C VAL A 91 4.90 -3.14 12.87
N GLY A 92 4.63 -4.21 13.60
CA GLY A 92 3.33 -4.49 14.21
C GLY A 92 2.29 -5.13 13.27
N VAL A 93 2.58 -5.20 11.97
CA VAL A 93 1.69 -5.80 10.96
C VAL A 93 2.32 -7.02 10.30
N GLY A 94 3.62 -6.92 9.99
CA GLY A 94 4.36 -7.94 9.23
C GLY A 94 4.38 -7.61 7.72
N PRO A 95 4.80 -8.58 6.90
CA PRO A 95 4.84 -8.40 5.45
C PRO A 95 3.47 -8.53 4.79
N GLN A 96 2.49 -9.08 5.48
CA GLN A 96 1.12 -9.27 4.98
C GLN A 96 0.11 -8.73 5.97
N GLU A 97 -0.98 -8.19 5.46
CA GLU A 97 -2.11 -7.67 6.22
C GLU A 97 -3.43 -8.29 5.74
N ARG A 98 -4.48 -8.12 6.54
CA ARG A 98 -5.86 -8.43 6.13
C ARG A 98 -6.69 -7.17 6.12
N TRP A 99 -7.41 -6.97 5.05
CA TRP A 99 -8.40 -5.91 4.95
C TRP A 99 -9.74 -6.40 5.50
N SER A 100 -10.40 -5.58 6.31
CA SER A 100 -11.65 -5.92 7.00
C SER A 100 -12.79 -5.05 6.50
N LEU A 101 -13.86 -5.69 6.01
CA LEU A 101 -15.11 -5.00 5.67
C LEU A 101 -15.93 -4.85 6.95
N VAL A 102 -16.26 -3.62 7.31
CA VAL A 102 -17.00 -3.24 8.52
C VAL A 102 -18.33 -2.65 8.15
N ALA A 103 -19.38 -3.17 8.76
CA ALA A 103 -20.75 -2.70 8.62
C ALA A 103 -21.36 -2.41 10.00
N LYS A 104 -22.53 -1.75 10.03
CA LYS A 104 -23.36 -1.70 11.23
C LYS A 104 -23.76 -3.10 11.64
N ALA A 105 -23.72 -3.38 12.94
CA ALA A 105 -24.12 -4.68 13.48
C ALA A 105 -25.55 -5.03 13.04
N GLY A 106 -25.70 -6.19 12.39
CA GLY A 106 -26.98 -6.69 11.89
C GLY A 106 -27.43 -6.15 10.53
N ALA A 107 -26.78 -5.14 9.94
CA ALA A 107 -27.21 -4.58 8.66
C ALA A 107 -26.73 -5.41 7.45
N VAL A 108 -25.51 -5.96 7.53
CA VAL A 108 -24.92 -6.81 6.50
C VAL A 108 -24.50 -8.15 7.14
N ASN A 109 -24.95 -9.27 6.56
CA ASN A 109 -24.71 -10.60 7.14
C ASN A 109 -23.78 -11.48 6.29
N GLY A 110 -23.21 -10.95 5.22
CA GLY A 110 -22.32 -11.66 4.30
C GLY A 110 -22.53 -11.24 2.85
N PRO A 111 -21.78 -11.85 1.90
CA PRO A 111 -21.94 -11.58 0.49
C PRO A 111 -23.31 -12.05 -0.06
N PRO A 112 -23.82 -11.41 -1.13
CA PRO A 112 -23.25 -10.25 -1.80
C PRO A 112 -23.56 -8.93 -1.09
N LEU A 113 -22.69 -7.91 -1.29
CA LEU A 113 -23.05 -6.54 -0.95
C LEU A 113 -23.96 -5.97 -2.05
N THR A 114 -25.05 -5.30 -1.68
CA THR A 114 -25.97 -4.69 -2.66
C THR A 114 -25.46 -3.33 -3.16
N ALA A 115 -25.88 -2.90 -4.34
CA ALA A 115 -25.47 -1.64 -4.97
C ALA A 115 -25.90 -0.37 -4.19
N GLU A 116 -26.85 -0.48 -3.25
CA GLU A 116 -27.27 0.62 -2.39
C GLU A 116 -26.19 1.06 -1.39
N TYR A 117 -25.23 0.18 -1.10
CA TYR A 117 -24.10 0.51 -0.22
C TYR A 117 -22.98 1.21 -0.97
N THR A 118 -22.34 2.17 -0.27
CA THR A 118 -21.08 2.76 -0.67
C THR A 118 -19.95 2.20 0.18
N ILE A 119 -18.87 1.75 -0.44
CA ILE A 119 -17.65 1.30 0.25
C ILE A 119 -16.74 2.50 0.44
N LEU A 120 -16.45 2.86 1.69
CA LEU A 120 -15.52 3.92 2.07
C LEU A 120 -14.19 3.30 2.51
N SER A 121 -13.07 3.73 1.91
CA SER A 121 -11.75 3.20 2.25
C SER A 121 -10.65 4.22 1.97
N VAL A 122 -9.52 4.12 2.68
CA VAL A 122 -8.29 4.83 2.28
C VAL A 122 -7.78 4.36 0.92
N ALA A 123 -8.10 3.10 0.55
CA ALA A 123 -7.79 2.51 -0.76
C ALA A 123 -8.91 2.70 -1.79
N GLY A 124 -9.89 3.59 -1.55
CA GLY A 124 -11.01 3.81 -2.47
C GLY A 124 -10.60 4.31 -3.86
N TYR A 125 -9.38 4.82 -4.02
CA TYR A 125 -8.78 5.15 -5.32
C TYR A 125 -8.42 3.91 -6.16
N ALA A 126 -8.42 2.70 -5.57
CA ALA A 126 -8.03 1.45 -6.20
C ALA A 126 -9.21 0.45 -6.28
N PRO A 127 -10.23 0.69 -7.11
CA PRO A 127 -11.41 -0.19 -7.19
C PRO A 127 -11.07 -1.62 -7.64
N GLU A 128 -10.07 -1.82 -8.51
CA GLU A 128 -9.64 -3.16 -8.92
C GLU A 128 -9.05 -3.95 -7.75
N PHE A 129 -8.26 -3.29 -6.90
CA PHE A 129 -7.76 -3.91 -5.66
C PHE A 129 -8.93 -4.33 -4.75
N ILE A 130 -9.90 -3.43 -4.54
CA ILE A 130 -11.03 -3.70 -3.65
C ILE A 130 -11.85 -4.88 -4.16
N ARG A 131 -12.17 -4.91 -5.46
CA ARG A 131 -13.01 -5.95 -6.08
C ARG A 131 -12.33 -7.31 -6.14
N HIS A 132 -11.05 -7.34 -6.52
CA HIS A 132 -10.38 -8.58 -6.90
C HIS A 132 -9.37 -9.10 -5.86
N SER A 133 -8.92 -8.25 -4.93
CA SER A 133 -7.96 -8.64 -3.90
C SER A 133 -8.53 -8.56 -2.49
N ALA A 134 -9.12 -7.42 -2.10
CA ALA A 134 -9.61 -7.23 -0.74
C ALA A 134 -10.96 -7.95 -0.50
N LEU A 135 -11.85 -7.95 -1.48
CA LEU A 135 -13.19 -8.55 -1.37
C LEU A 135 -13.49 -9.54 -2.50
N PRO A 136 -12.61 -10.52 -2.80
CA PRO A 136 -12.75 -11.39 -3.98
C PRO A 136 -13.99 -12.29 -3.93
N THR A 137 -14.51 -12.58 -2.73
CA THR A 137 -15.70 -13.44 -2.54
C THR A 137 -17.00 -12.67 -2.36
N TRP A 138 -16.96 -11.33 -2.40
CA TRP A 138 -18.13 -10.50 -2.13
C TRP A 138 -19.02 -10.25 -3.34
N ALA A 139 -18.59 -10.67 -4.54
CA ALA A 139 -19.35 -10.52 -5.80
C ALA A 139 -19.95 -9.10 -5.91
N LEU A 140 -19.08 -8.08 -5.76
CA LEU A 140 -19.51 -6.68 -5.73
C LEU A 140 -20.19 -6.31 -7.04
N PRO A 141 -21.42 -5.73 -7.01
CA PRO A 141 -22.10 -5.27 -8.22
C PRO A 141 -21.22 -4.27 -9.00
N PRO A 142 -21.32 -4.24 -10.34
CA PRO A 142 -20.53 -3.29 -11.15
C PRO A 142 -20.76 -1.83 -10.77
N ASP A 143 -21.97 -1.49 -10.36
CA ASP A 143 -22.44 -0.16 -9.98
C ASP A 143 -22.29 0.18 -8.48
N VAL A 144 -21.74 -0.73 -7.66
CA VAL A 144 -21.42 -0.39 -6.26
C VAL A 144 -20.43 0.76 -6.21
N ARG A 145 -20.74 1.77 -5.42
CA ARG A 145 -19.88 2.95 -5.25
C ARG A 145 -18.71 2.63 -4.34
N ILE A 146 -17.52 3.01 -4.77
CA ILE A 146 -16.27 2.89 -4.00
C ILE A 146 -15.67 4.28 -3.94
N GLU A 147 -15.47 4.79 -2.73
CA GLU A 147 -15.01 6.16 -2.51
C GLU A 147 -13.79 6.20 -1.58
N SER A 148 -12.82 7.03 -1.96
CA SER A 148 -11.66 7.30 -1.10
C SER A 148 -12.05 8.18 0.08
N THR A 149 -11.56 7.85 1.27
CA THR A 149 -11.70 8.69 2.44
C THR A 149 -10.43 8.74 3.29
N GLY A 150 -9.94 9.95 3.56
CA GLY A 150 -8.92 10.19 4.59
C GLY A 150 -9.52 10.43 5.99
N GLN A 151 -10.86 10.52 6.09
CA GLN A 151 -11.57 10.80 7.34
C GLN A 151 -12.22 9.53 7.90
N LEU A 152 -11.41 8.53 8.21
CA LEU A 152 -11.87 7.21 8.62
C LEU A 152 -12.83 7.24 9.82
N LEU A 153 -12.53 8.03 10.84
CA LEU A 153 -13.40 8.12 12.03
C LEU A 153 -14.79 8.65 11.68
N SER A 154 -14.89 9.60 10.75
CA SER A 154 -16.17 10.10 10.24
C SER A 154 -16.92 9.02 9.45
N ALA A 155 -16.21 8.28 8.60
CA ALA A 155 -16.77 7.15 7.86
C ALA A 155 -17.36 6.09 8.82
N LEU A 156 -16.61 5.70 9.85
CA LEU A 156 -17.06 4.71 10.83
C LEU A 156 -18.26 5.18 11.66
N ARG A 157 -18.37 6.48 11.97
CA ARG A 157 -19.57 7.04 12.60
C ARG A 157 -20.81 6.94 11.71
N ARG A 158 -20.67 7.17 10.40
CA ARG A 158 -21.75 6.98 9.42
C ARG A 158 -22.19 5.52 9.34
N VAL A 159 -21.22 4.59 9.34
CA VAL A 159 -21.51 3.15 9.42
C VAL A 159 -22.29 2.82 10.69
N ALA A 160 -21.84 3.27 11.86
CA ALA A 160 -22.50 3.03 13.16
C ALA A 160 -23.92 3.64 13.20
N ALA A 161 -24.13 4.81 12.58
CA ALA A 161 -25.44 5.44 12.45
C ALA A 161 -26.42 4.65 11.57
N GLY A 162 -25.93 3.73 10.76
CA GLY A 162 -26.76 2.90 9.87
C GLY A 162 -27.08 3.57 8.53
N GLU A 163 -26.24 4.49 8.09
CA GLU A 163 -26.27 4.94 6.71
C GLU A 163 -25.94 3.75 5.78
N HIS A 164 -26.33 3.83 4.50
CA HIS A 164 -26.03 2.80 3.52
C HIS A 164 -24.56 2.90 3.08
N VAL A 165 -23.65 2.80 4.05
CA VAL A 165 -22.20 2.78 3.86
C VAL A 165 -21.57 1.63 4.63
N VAL A 166 -20.49 1.11 4.11
CA VAL A 166 -19.59 0.16 4.77
C VAL A 166 -18.18 0.70 4.70
N ALA A 167 -17.33 0.35 5.66
CA ALA A 167 -15.92 0.77 5.66
C ALA A 167 -15.03 -0.43 5.36
N LEU A 168 -14.09 -0.27 4.43
CA LEU A 168 -13.03 -1.25 4.19
C LEU A 168 -11.72 -0.71 4.79
N LEU A 169 -11.22 -1.41 5.79
CA LEU A 169 -10.11 -1.01 6.66
C LEU A 169 -8.89 -1.88 6.41
N ASP A 170 -7.70 -1.28 6.43
CA ASP A 170 -6.45 -2.04 6.57
C ASP A 170 -6.35 -2.65 7.98
N GLN A 171 -5.34 -3.48 8.21
CA GLN A 171 -5.20 -4.17 9.50
C GLN A 171 -5.01 -3.20 10.67
N THR A 172 -4.18 -2.18 10.53
CA THR A 172 -3.93 -1.19 11.59
C THR A 172 -5.21 -0.47 11.99
N GLN A 173 -6.03 -0.10 11.02
CA GLN A 173 -7.32 0.54 11.23
C GLN A 173 -8.33 -0.40 11.89
N ALA A 174 -8.36 -1.68 11.44
CA ALA A 174 -9.26 -2.69 11.99
C ALA A 174 -8.89 -3.04 13.45
N ASP A 175 -7.61 -3.12 13.76
CA ASP A 175 -7.11 -3.40 15.12
C ASP A 175 -7.46 -2.27 16.11
N ALA A 176 -7.66 -1.04 15.61
CA ALA A 176 -8.09 0.09 16.42
C ALA A 176 -9.62 0.13 16.68
N LEU A 177 -10.45 -0.63 15.96
CA LEU A 177 -11.91 -0.60 16.12
C LEU A 177 -12.39 -0.80 17.55
N PRO A 178 -11.86 -1.76 18.36
CA PRO A 178 -12.33 -1.97 19.73
C PRO A 178 -12.14 -0.77 20.67
N THR A 179 -11.28 0.17 20.30
CA THR A 179 -11.01 1.36 21.12
C THR A 179 -12.05 2.49 20.91
N LEU A 180 -12.94 2.35 19.91
CA LEU A 180 -13.91 3.37 19.58
C LEU A 180 -15.09 3.38 20.56
N PRO A 181 -15.62 4.56 20.97
CA PRO A 181 -16.77 4.65 21.87
C PRO A 181 -18.04 3.96 21.33
N PHE A 182 -18.14 3.79 20.01
CA PHE A 182 -19.26 3.18 19.30
C PHE A 182 -18.89 1.82 18.66
N ALA A 183 -17.84 1.16 19.16
CA ALA A 183 -17.40 -0.13 18.66
C ALA A 183 -18.50 -1.21 18.67
N ALA A 184 -19.39 -1.18 19.66
CA ALA A 184 -20.50 -2.12 19.79
C ALA A 184 -21.51 -2.04 18.63
N GLU A 185 -21.60 -0.90 17.95
CA GLU A 185 -22.47 -0.70 16.77
C GLU A 185 -21.84 -1.23 15.47
N LEU A 186 -20.57 -1.62 15.52
CA LEU A 186 -19.80 -2.03 14.34
C LEU A 186 -19.53 -3.54 14.37
N LYS A 187 -19.50 -4.16 13.20
CA LYS A 187 -19.14 -5.56 13.03
C LYS A 187 -18.27 -5.76 11.81
N VAL A 188 -17.18 -6.49 11.96
CA VAL A 188 -16.42 -7.02 10.82
C VAL A 188 -17.27 -8.13 10.18
N VAL A 189 -17.69 -7.91 8.94
CA VAL A 189 -18.57 -8.81 8.19
C VAL A 189 -17.82 -9.62 7.14
N GLY A 190 -16.58 -9.24 6.83
CA GLY A 190 -15.70 -9.96 5.91
C GLY A 190 -14.25 -9.56 6.08
N GLN A 191 -13.36 -10.46 5.64
CA GLN A 191 -11.92 -10.21 5.62
C GLN A 191 -11.32 -10.70 4.31
N SER A 192 -10.26 -10.00 3.87
CA SER A 192 -9.46 -10.44 2.73
C SER A 192 -8.63 -11.69 3.05
N PRO A 193 -8.13 -12.41 2.05
CA PRO A 193 -6.95 -13.24 2.24
C PRO A 193 -5.76 -12.36 2.72
N PRO A 194 -4.65 -12.95 3.19
CA PRO A 194 -3.43 -12.20 3.46
C PRO A 194 -2.92 -11.54 2.19
N LEU A 195 -2.66 -10.23 2.24
CA LEU A 195 -2.19 -9.43 1.11
C LEU A 195 -0.90 -8.70 1.50
N PRO A 196 0.02 -8.43 0.57
CA PRO A 196 1.17 -7.58 0.83
C PRO A 196 0.74 -6.21 1.38
N VAL A 197 1.54 -5.63 2.27
CA VAL A 197 1.27 -4.26 2.75
C VAL A 197 1.72 -3.23 1.71
N ALA A 198 2.98 -3.32 1.27
CA ALA A 198 3.55 -2.41 0.28
C ALA A 198 4.63 -3.11 -0.53
N ILE A 199 4.87 -2.61 -1.74
CA ILE A 199 5.78 -3.19 -2.73
C ILE A 199 6.80 -2.15 -3.18
N ILE A 200 8.07 -2.56 -3.23
CA ILE A 200 9.06 -1.88 -4.08
C ILE A 200 9.06 -2.59 -5.42
N ALA A 201 8.86 -1.84 -6.50
CA ALA A 201 8.80 -2.35 -7.86
C ALA A 201 9.72 -1.57 -8.80
N ILE A 202 10.17 -2.22 -9.86
CA ILE A 202 10.86 -1.59 -10.99
C ILE A 202 9.79 -1.06 -11.95
N VAL A 203 9.98 0.17 -12.42
CA VAL A 203 9.12 0.81 -13.42
C VAL A 203 9.64 0.47 -14.81
N ASP A 204 8.79 -0.08 -15.66
CA ASP A 204 9.00 -0.27 -17.10
C ASP A 204 10.37 -0.86 -17.46
N SER A 205 10.88 -1.81 -16.67
CA SER A 205 12.20 -2.46 -16.87
C SER A 205 13.39 -1.48 -16.98
N ARG A 206 13.25 -0.26 -16.46
CA ARG A 206 14.27 0.82 -16.57
C ARG A 206 15.52 0.57 -15.74
N VAL A 207 15.52 -0.42 -14.86
CA VAL A 207 16.69 -0.85 -14.09
C VAL A 207 17.32 -2.07 -14.77
N PRO A 208 18.61 -2.04 -15.16
CA PRO A 208 19.30 -3.21 -15.71
C PRO A 208 19.23 -4.40 -14.73
N ALA A 209 19.06 -5.62 -15.26
CA ALA A 209 18.85 -6.82 -14.46
C ALA A 209 19.91 -7.05 -13.37
N ALA A 210 21.19 -6.78 -13.66
CA ALA A 210 22.28 -6.91 -12.68
C ALA A 210 22.11 -5.91 -11.51
N ARG A 211 21.72 -4.67 -11.80
CA ARG A 211 21.43 -3.65 -10.78
C ARG A 211 20.16 -4.00 -9.98
N ALA A 212 19.11 -4.47 -10.65
CA ALA A 212 17.89 -4.92 -9.99
C ALA A 212 18.21 -6.04 -8.98
N LYS A 213 19.01 -7.03 -9.38
CA LYS A 213 19.42 -8.13 -8.51
C LYS A 213 20.24 -7.65 -7.30
N SER A 214 21.19 -6.73 -7.49
CA SER A 214 21.98 -6.19 -6.38
C SER A 214 21.14 -5.36 -5.43
N LEU A 215 20.19 -4.56 -5.93
CA LEU A 215 19.26 -3.80 -5.12
C LEU A 215 18.32 -4.73 -4.33
N GLN A 216 17.75 -5.75 -4.97
CA GLN A 216 16.92 -6.74 -4.28
C GLN A 216 17.68 -7.41 -3.13
N ALA A 217 18.92 -7.86 -3.39
CA ALA A 217 19.76 -8.47 -2.35
C ALA A 217 20.06 -7.50 -1.19
N ALA A 218 20.25 -6.21 -1.48
CA ALA A 218 20.46 -5.17 -0.48
C ALA A 218 19.19 -4.96 0.37
N LEU A 219 18.04 -4.81 -0.26
CA LEU A 219 16.74 -4.63 0.42
C LEU A 219 16.44 -5.82 1.36
N LEU A 220 16.60 -7.06 0.88
CA LEU A 220 16.35 -8.26 1.67
C LEU A 220 17.29 -8.42 2.87
N LYS A 221 18.47 -7.77 2.86
CA LYS A 221 19.39 -7.73 4.00
C LYS A 221 19.12 -6.57 4.96
N MET A 222 18.35 -5.57 4.53
CA MET A 222 17.98 -4.46 5.42
C MET A 222 17.04 -4.96 6.53
N GLY A 223 17.34 -4.59 7.76
CA GLY A 223 16.46 -4.81 8.93
C GLY A 223 16.60 -6.18 9.62
N HIS A 224 17.02 -7.23 8.95
CA HIS A 224 17.16 -8.55 9.57
C HIS A 224 18.46 -8.69 10.39
N GLY A 225 18.51 -8.00 11.55
CA GLY A 225 19.61 -8.14 12.52
C GLY A 225 20.92 -7.41 12.15
N GLY A 226 20.94 -6.64 11.08
CA GLY A 226 22.07 -5.79 10.71
C GLY A 226 21.97 -4.44 11.39
N GLY A 227 22.72 -4.21 12.47
CA GLY A 227 22.91 -2.84 12.99
C GLY A 227 23.62 -1.99 11.94
N GLY A 228 23.21 -0.72 11.82
CA GLY A 228 23.82 0.25 10.90
C GLY A 228 22.82 1.30 10.43
N ALA A 229 23.27 2.29 9.68
CA ALA A 229 22.46 3.42 9.19
C ALA A 229 21.16 3.01 8.47
N GLY A 230 21.11 1.81 7.93
CA GLY A 230 19.88 1.26 7.32
C GLY A 230 18.81 0.87 8.35
N ALA A 231 19.19 0.37 9.53
CA ALA A 231 18.23 -0.05 10.56
C ALA A 231 17.49 1.15 11.17
N ASP A 232 18.18 2.25 11.44
CA ASP A 232 17.58 3.48 11.97
C ASP A 232 16.60 4.09 10.97
N THR A 233 16.96 4.05 9.68
CA THR A 233 16.11 4.54 8.59
C THR A 233 14.83 3.71 8.46
N LEU A 234 14.92 2.38 8.52
CA LEU A 234 13.77 1.50 8.49
C LEU A 234 12.86 1.72 9.69
N SER A 235 13.43 1.83 10.89
CA SER A 235 12.68 2.12 12.12
C SER A 235 11.86 3.42 11.98
N SER A 236 12.48 4.47 11.43
CA SER A 236 11.82 5.76 11.19
C SER A 236 10.68 5.67 10.18
N LEU A 237 10.77 4.75 9.22
CA LEU A 237 9.71 4.42 8.26
C LEU A 237 8.73 3.36 8.79
N ARG A 238 8.87 2.93 10.06
CA ARG A 238 8.10 1.83 10.67
C ARG A 238 8.22 0.51 9.91
N LEU A 239 9.36 0.24 9.32
CA LEU A 239 9.68 -1.00 8.65
C LEU A 239 10.59 -1.87 9.51
N GLN A 240 10.37 -3.18 9.51
CA GLN A 240 11.28 -4.18 10.08
C GLN A 240 12.32 -4.61 9.05
N GLY A 241 11.97 -4.57 7.76
CA GLY A 241 12.81 -5.00 6.66
C GLY A 241 12.02 -5.22 5.37
N PHE A 242 12.56 -6.07 4.54
CA PHE A 242 11.93 -6.48 3.28
C PHE A 242 12.02 -7.98 3.11
N VAL A 243 11.02 -8.57 2.44
CA VAL A 243 10.96 -9.98 2.07
C VAL A 243 10.78 -10.13 0.56
N MET A 244 10.95 -11.34 0.07
CA MET A 244 10.63 -11.66 -1.33
C MET A 244 9.14 -11.42 -1.59
N PRO A 245 8.77 -10.82 -2.74
CA PRO A 245 7.38 -10.54 -3.05
C PRO A 245 6.53 -11.81 -3.13
N GLN A 246 5.41 -11.81 -2.42
CA GLN A 246 4.40 -12.87 -2.46
C GLN A 246 3.11 -12.30 -3.03
N ILE A 247 3.10 -12.06 -4.35
CA ILE A 247 1.94 -11.47 -5.02
C ILE A 247 0.88 -12.57 -5.23
N PRO A 248 -0.30 -12.45 -4.62
CA PRO A 248 -1.40 -13.37 -4.88
C PRO A 248 -1.78 -13.36 -6.35
N ARG A 249 -2.03 -14.54 -6.92
CA ARG A 249 -2.62 -14.61 -8.26
C ARG A 249 -4.06 -14.10 -8.18
N PRO A 250 -4.50 -13.27 -9.13
CA PRO A 250 -5.91 -12.92 -9.20
C PRO A 250 -6.74 -14.20 -9.24
N ALA A 251 -7.85 -14.22 -8.49
CA ALA A 251 -8.80 -15.30 -8.64
C ALA A 251 -9.27 -15.37 -10.11
N PRO A 252 -9.41 -16.56 -10.72
CA PRO A 252 -9.99 -16.64 -12.05
C PRO A 252 -11.34 -15.94 -12.03
N ALA A 253 -11.60 -15.14 -13.07
CA ALA A 253 -12.90 -14.51 -13.24
C ALA A 253 -13.99 -15.61 -13.27
N PRO A 254 -15.15 -15.40 -12.61
CA PRO A 254 -16.23 -16.36 -12.58
C PRO A 254 -16.83 -16.63 -13.96
#